data_84693d97196042483c1c27b32c2edeff
#
_entry.id   84693d97196042483c1c27b32c2edeff
#
_cell.length_a   1.000
_cell.length_b   1.000
_cell.length_c   1.000
_cell.angle_alpha   90.00
_cell.angle_beta   90.00
_cell.angle_gamma   90.00
#
_symmetry.space_group_name_H-M   'P 1'
#
loop_
_entity.id
_entity.type
_entity.pdbx_description
1 polymer ?
#
loop_
_entity_poly.entity_id
_entity_poly.type
_entity_poly.pdbx_seq_one_letter_code
_entity_poly.pdbx_strand_id
1 'polypeptide(L)' 'MDVKNKRVVVTGAASGIGKALCEAFHEADVQSIVAVDMNLDGAQETADSVDGIAVQANVG' A
#
# COMPACT_ATOMS: atom_id res chain seq x y z
N MET A 1 -3.43 -8.29 -17.13
CA MET A 1 -4.33 -8.43 -15.96
C MET A 1 -4.99 -7.08 -15.70
N ASP A 2 -6.31 -7.07 -15.58
CA ASP A 2 -7.03 -5.86 -15.25
C ASP A 2 -7.14 -5.73 -13.74
N VAL A 3 -6.54 -4.68 -13.16
CA VAL A 3 -6.52 -4.46 -11.72
C VAL A 3 -7.42 -3.31 -11.27
N LYS A 4 -8.14 -2.69 -12.19
CA LYS A 4 -8.90 -1.46 -11.89
C LYS A 4 -9.96 -1.65 -10.82
N ASN A 5 -10.61 -2.80 -10.78
CA ASN A 5 -11.66 -3.07 -9.81
C ASN A 5 -11.17 -3.93 -8.65
N LYS A 6 -9.86 -4.01 -8.45
CA LYS A 6 -9.28 -4.84 -7.41
C LYS A 6 -8.87 -4.03 -6.20
N ARG A 7 -8.97 -4.66 -5.05
CA ARG A 7 -8.46 -4.13 -3.81
C ARG A 7 -7.10 -4.79 -3.54
N VAL A 8 -6.09 -4.00 -3.26
CA VAL A 8 -4.72 -4.49 -3.11
C VAL A 8 -4.24 -4.25 -1.70
N VAL A 9 -3.66 -5.27 -1.09
CA VAL A 9 -3.05 -5.17 0.24
C VAL A 9 -1.55 -5.38 0.08
N VAL A 10 -0.76 -4.41 0.52
CA VAL A 10 0.70 -4.47 0.43
C VAL A 10 1.28 -4.55 1.84
N THR A 11 1.92 -5.67 2.17
CA THR A 11 2.63 -5.83 3.43
C THR A 11 4.04 -5.28 3.29
N GLY A 12 4.63 -4.82 4.38
CA GLY A 12 5.94 -4.17 4.33
C GLY A 12 5.89 -2.82 3.61
N ALA A 13 4.76 -2.14 3.69
CA ALA A 13 4.51 -0.93 2.91
C ALA A 13 5.42 0.24 3.27
N ALA A 14 6.03 0.22 4.46
CA ALA A 14 6.98 1.26 4.85
C ALA A 14 8.37 1.05 4.23
N SER A 15 8.64 -0.12 3.68
CA SER A 15 9.92 -0.40 3.03
C SER A 15 9.97 0.21 1.63
N GLY A 16 11.18 0.34 1.06
CA GLY A 16 11.34 0.86 -0.28
C GLY A 16 10.62 0.03 -1.34
N ILE A 17 10.66 -1.31 -1.19
CA ILE A 17 10.00 -2.22 -2.12
C ILE A 17 8.47 -2.10 -1.99
N GLY A 18 7.97 -2.09 -0.75
CA GLY A 18 6.53 -1.97 -0.51
C GLY A 18 5.97 -0.64 -1.01
N LYS A 19 6.72 0.44 -0.79
CA LYS A 19 6.35 1.76 -1.27
C LYS A 19 6.28 1.79 -2.80
N ALA A 20 7.27 1.19 -3.48
CA ALA A 20 7.29 1.13 -4.94
C ALA A 20 6.11 0.30 -5.48
N LEU A 21 5.75 -0.78 -4.79
CA LEU A 21 4.58 -1.58 -5.17
C LEU A 21 3.29 -0.77 -5.05
N CYS A 22 3.12 -0.03 -3.96
CA CYS A 22 1.95 0.81 -3.79
C CYS A 22 1.83 1.85 -4.92
N GLU A 23 2.94 2.48 -5.28
CA GLU A 23 2.97 3.45 -6.36
C GLU A 23 2.60 2.82 -7.70
N ALA A 24 3.12 1.61 -7.97
CA ALA A 24 2.81 0.91 -9.21
C ALA A 24 1.33 0.57 -9.31
N PHE A 25 0.72 0.10 -8.22
CA PHE A 25 -0.71 -0.19 -8.20
C PHE A 25 -1.55 1.07 -8.32
N HIS A 26 -1.10 2.16 -7.70
CA HIS A 26 -1.79 3.44 -7.82
C HIS A 26 -1.82 3.92 -9.28
N GLU A 27 -0.70 3.79 -9.99
CA GLU A 27 -0.65 4.13 -11.41
C GLU A 27 -1.52 3.23 -12.27
N ALA A 28 -1.74 1.98 -11.83
CA ALA A 28 -2.59 1.04 -12.53
C ALA A 28 -4.09 1.26 -12.25
N ASP A 29 -4.42 2.28 -11.46
CA ASP A 29 -5.80 2.65 -11.13
C ASP A 29 -6.57 1.55 -10.40
N VAL A 30 -5.92 0.85 -9.47
CA VAL A 30 -6.63 -0.13 -8.64
C VAL A 30 -7.70 0.60 -7.80
N GLN A 31 -8.73 -0.13 -7.40
CA GLN A 31 -9.84 0.45 -6.65
C GLN A 31 -9.42 1.00 -5.30
N SER A 32 -8.61 0.24 -4.57
CA SER A 32 -8.11 0.69 -3.27
C SER A 32 -6.79 0.01 -2.94
N ILE A 33 -5.97 0.68 -2.13
CA ILE A 33 -4.70 0.16 -1.67
C ILE A 33 -4.68 0.22 -0.15
N VAL A 34 -4.34 -0.89 0.49
CA VAL A 34 -4.15 -0.96 1.94
C VAL A 34 -2.67 -1.18 2.19
N ALA A 35 -2.03 -0.22 2.83
CA ALA A 35 -0.62 -0.25 3.17
C ALA A 35 -0.45 -0.80 4.59
N VAL A 36 0.16 -1.97 4.73
CA VAL A 36 0.31 -2.67 6.01
C VAL A 36 1.77 -2.73 6.41
N ASP A 37 2.08 -2.31 7.62
CA ASP A 37 3.44 -2.40 8.16
C ASP A 37 3.40 -2.35 9.69
N MET A 38 4.41 -2.88 10.34
CA MET A 38 4.57 -2.73 11.79
C MET A 38 4.78 -1.26 12.16
N ASN A 39 5.42 -0.50 11.28
CA ASN A 39 5.66 0.92 11.43
C ASN A 39 4.46 1.68 10.86
N LEU A 40 3.54 2.08 11.73
CA LEU A 40 2.33 2.79 11.29
C LEU A 40 2.65 4.11 10.62
N ASP A 41 3.62 4.85 11.14
CA ASP A 41 3.99 6.15 10.55
C ASP A 41 4.48 5.98 9.11
N GLY A 42 5.31 4.96 8.87
CA GLY A 42 5.78 4.67 7.52
C GLY A 42 4.67 4.19 6.60
N ALA A 43 3.78 3.33 7.11
CA ALA A 43 2.63 2.87 6.34
C ALA A 43 1.70 4.03 6.00
N GLN A 44 1.49 4.95 6.93
CA GLN A 44 0.64 6.12 6.71
C GLN A 44 1.24 7.04 5.65
N GLU A 45 2.55 7.26 5.69
CA GLU A 45 3.22 8.06 4.69
C GLU A 45 3.05 7.47 3.30
N THR A 46 3.22 6.15 3.19
CA THR A 46 3.02 5.45 1.91
C THR A 46 1.56 5.54 1.46
N ALA A 47 0.63 5.30 2.37
CA ALA A 47 -0.79 5.36 2.06
C ALA A 47 -1.20 6.75 1.57
N ASP A 48 -0.69 7.80 2.22
CA ASP A 48 -0.99 9.18 1.83
C ASP A 48 -0.51 9.48 0.41
N SER A 49 0.62 8.90 0.00
CA SER A 49 1.17 9.15 -1.33
C SER A 49 0.37 8.47 -2.44
N VAL A 50 -0.44 7.46 -2.12
CA VAL A 50 -1.22 6.71 -3.10
C VAL A 50 -2.73 6.77 -2.82
N ASP A 51 -3.15 7.65 -1.94
CA ASP A 51 -4.55 7.82 -1.58
C ASP A 51 -5.15 6.53 -1.02
N GLY A 52 -4.36 5.81 -0.24
CA GLY A 52 -4.73 4.52 0.32
C GLY A 52 -5.04 4.59 1.81
N ILE A 53 -5.13 3.42 2.42
CA ILE A 53 -5.42 3.24 3.84
C ILE A 53 -4.21 2.58 4.50
N ALA A 54 -3.81 3.10 5.66
CA ALA A 54 -2.71 2.51 6.43
C ALA A 54 -3.25 1.62 7.55
N VAL A 55 -2.59 0.48 7.73
CA VAL A 55 -2.91 -0.47 8.82
C VAL A 55 -1.61 -0.87 9.49
N GLN A 56 -1.58 -0.79 10.81
CA GLN A 56 -0.45 -1.29 11.58
C GLN A 56 -0.70 -2.76 11.91
N ALA A 57 0.22 -3.62 11.52
CA ALA A 57 0.10 -5.05 11.81
C ALA A 57 1.47 -5.71 11.80
N ASN A 58 1.64 -6.68 12.69
CA ASN A 58 2.83 -7.51 12.70
C ASN A 58 2.55 -8.74 11.83
N VAL A 59 3.11 -8.74 10.63
CA VAL A 59 2.86 -9.81 9.64
C VAL A 59 4.07 -10.74 9.48
N GLY A 60 5.09 -10.50 10.26
CA GLY A 60 6.28 -11.31 10.20
C GLY A 60 6.37 -12.32 11.28
#